data_23ad421582807059b87b245bd85b6b09
#
_entry.id   23ad421582807059b87b245bd85b6b09
#
_cell.length_a   1.000
_cell.length_b   1.000
_cell.length_c   1.000
_cell.angle_alpha   90.00
_cell.angle_beta   90.00
_cell.angle_gamma   90.00
#
_symmetry.space_group_name_H-M   'P 1'
#
loop_
_entity.id
_entity.type
_entity.pdbx_description
1 polymer ?
#
loop_
_entity_poly.entity_id
_entity_poly.type
_entity_poly.pdbx_seq_one_letter_code
_entity_poly.pdbx_strand_id
1 'polypeptide(L)'
;MGELNVRSGSPGSGFSIILDAARKTRDPALFQRAVDLALQSRSGESALQAAQAWKSAVPENTEANRYILQILLALNRVDEAGKALSVSIRELPAAEQNAAIASVPRVFARVQDKKTAADTVEKALAAALKQSSTAAAAWTTVGRMRREAGQLALAVEATRQGRAADASAPGPLILALSLANAAPTEMTPLLAQAMKGAVQPELRLGYARHLIGLPQQAEAMQQLARLNAEHPSFADGWLVHGLLLQETGKLAEAEQKLRQHVTLAQASQDKEAQTGLAEALMALAQMAQRQGQLSQAEQWLAQVPADADPIKLASRRADLLTQQGRLEEARQVLAQIKTNNTEQATRKTLVQSMWLRENKRLDEAYTLLKQAMTEQPQNTDLMSEMAMVNEKLKRFDEMESVLRELMKRKPEDPHAFNALGYSLADRNTRLDEARQLITQALKLAPDDAYIQDSLGWVAFRQGQYAEALQLLQTAFKARPDAEIAAHLGEVLWVMGQRQEAGAVWREGLLLKADNDTLVETMKRFQFKP
;
A
#
# COMPACT_ATOMS: atom_id res chain seq x y z
N MET A 1 -37.58 7.44 -42.08
CA MET A 1 -37.28 8.87 -42.37
C MET A 1 -36.25 9.44 -41.42
N GLY A 2 -36.45 9.42 -40.08
CA GLY A 2 -35.49 9.98 -39.13
C GLY A 2 -34.08 9.39 -39.27
N GLU A 3 -33.94 8.07 -39.37
CA GLU A 3 -32.64 7.39 -39.55
C GLU A 3 -31.98 7.74 -40.90
N LEU A 4 -32.75 7.93 -41.94
CA LEU A 4 -32.24 8.37 -43.24
C LEU A 4 -31.65 9.79 -43.17
N ASN A 5 -32.30 10.70 -42.45
CA ASN A 5 -31.81 12.06 -42.25
C ASN A 5 -30.50 12.09 -41.44
N VAL A 6 -30.35 11.22 -40.45
CA VAL A 6 -29.09 11.06 -39.71
C VAL A 6 -27.96 10.60 -40.65
N ARG A 7 -28.20 9.57 -41.46
CA ARG A 7 -27.21 9.05 -42.44
C ARG A 7 -26.86 10.05 -43.56
N SER A 8 -27.80 10.94 -43.89
CA SER A 8 -27.59 11.99 -44.90
C SER A 8 -26.93 13.26 -44.35
N GLY A 9 -26.45 13.24 -43.12
CA GLY A 9 -25.72 14.37 -42.50
C GLY A 9 -26.62 15.45 -41.87
N SER A 10 -27.91 15.15 -41.64
CA SER A 10 -28.86 16.05 -40.96
C SER A 10 -29.33 15.48 -39.61
N PRO A 11 -28.44 15.33 -38.61
CA PRO A 11 -28.75 14.65 -37.34
C PRO A 11 -29.86 15.37 -36.55
N GLY A 12 -29.92 16.70 -36.57
CA GLY A 12 -30.96 17.48 -35.84
C GLY A 12 -32.39 17.21 -36.40
N SER A 13 -32.55 17.13 -37.71
CA SER A 13 -33.84 16.78 -38.34
C SER A 13 -34.23 15.33 -38.06
N GLY A 14 -33.24 14.41 -38.07
CA GLY A 14 -33.45 13.01 -37.71
C GLY A 14 -33.89 12.84 -36.27
N PHE A 15 -33.24 13.55 -35.32
CA PHE A 15 -33.62 13.60 -33.92
C PHE A 15 -35.08 14.04 -33.71
N SER A 16 -35.47 15.18 -34.30
CA SER A 16 -36.83 15.71 -34.15
C SER A 16 -37.91 14.73 -34.63
N ILE A 17 -37.71 14.10 -35.82
CA ILE A 17 -38.65 13.12 -36.39
C ILE A 17 -38.76 11.89 -35.47
N ILE A 18 -37.67 11.37 -34.94
CA ILE A 18 -37.69 10.19 -34.05
C ILE A 18 -38.32 10.52 -32.71
N LEU A 19 -38.02 11.70 -32.12
CA LEU A 19 -38.63 12.13 -30.87
C LEU A 19 -40.13 12.37 -31.01
N ASP A 20 -40.59 12.94 -32.12
CA ASP A 20 -42.01 13.11 -32.39
C ASP A 20 -42.74 11.76 -32.61
N ALA A 21 -42.11 10.82 -33.27
CA ALA A 21 -42.63 9.46 -33.38
C ALA A 21 -42.72 8.79 -32.00
N ALA A 22 -41.68 8.91 -31.19
CA ALA A 22 -41.63 8.38 -29.81
C ALA A 22 -42.77 8.94 -28.95
N ARG A 23 -43.02 10.25 -29.02
CA ARG A 23 -44.13 10.90 -28.28
C ARG A 23 -45.51 10.38 -28.72
N LYS A 24 -45.71 10.15 -30.01
CA LYS A 24 -46.98 9.64 -30.56
C LYS A 24 -47.23 8.18 -30.22
N THR A 25 -46.20 7.35 -30.29
CA THR A 25 -46.31 5.91 -30.06
C THR A 25 -46.13 5.50 -28.61
N ARG A 26 -45.50 6.36 -27.76
CA ARG A 26 -45.03 6.07 -26.41
C ARG A 26 -44.10 4.87 -26.34
N ASP A 27 -43.37 4.61 -27.43
CA ASP A 27 -42.44 3.50 -27.52
C ASP A 27 -41.10 3.84 -26.84
N PRO A 28 -40.72 3.14 -25.75
CA PRO A 28 -39.44 3.35 -25.04
C PRO A 28 -38.21 3.24 -25.95
N ALA A 29 -38.22 2.35 -26.93
CA ALA A 29 -37.10 2.14 -27.86
C ALA A 29 -36.87 3.37 -28.76
N LEU A 30 -37.93 4.04 -29.18
CA LEU A 30 -37.82 5.27 -29.98
C LEU A 30 -37.31 6.44 -29.13
N PHE A 31 -37.72 6.56 -27.86
CA PHE A 31 -37.15 7.55 -26.94
C PHE A 31 -35.68 7.32 -26.69
N GLN A 32 -35.29 6.08 -26.40
CA GLN A 32 -33.87 5.72 -26.22
C GLN A 32 -33.06 6.08 -27.48
N ARG A 33 -33.60 5.74 -28.64
CA ARG A 33 -32.94 6.08 -29.92
C ARG A 33 -32.76 7.59 -30.11
N ALA A 34 -33.76 8.39 -29.74
CA ALA A 34 -33.66 9.85 -29.78
C ALA A 34 -32.55 10.37 -28.84
N VAL A 35 -32.47 9.83 -27.62
CA VAL A 35 -31.39 10.16 -26.66
C VAL A 35 -30.02 9.81 -27.24
N ASP A 36 -29.86 8.61 -27.79
CA ASP A 36 -28.59 8.14 -28.35
C ASP A 36 -28.12 9.02 -29.53
N LEU A 37 -29.04 9.41 -30.41
CA LEU A 37 -28.73 10.31 -31.54
C LEU A 37 -28.29 11.69 -31.06
N ALA A 38 -28.94 12.24 -30.04
CA ALA A 38 -28.56 13.52 -29.47
C ALA A 38 -27.17 13.44 -28.81
N LEU A 39 -26.86 12.34 -28.11
CA LEU A 39 -25.54 12.10 -27.49
C LEU A 39 -24.45 11.92 -28.56
N GLN A 40 -24.71 11.16 -29.63
CA GLN A 40 -23.79 11.00 -30.76
C GLN A 40 -23.50 12.34 -31.45
N SER A 41 -24.49 13.22 -31.51
CA SER A 41 -24.36 14.58 -32.07
C SER A 41 -23.77 15.59 -31.06
N ARG A 42 -23.32 15.13 -29.91
CA ARG A 42 -22.79 15.96 -28.78
C ARG A 42 -23.77 17.05 -28.31
N SER A 43 -25.07 16.83 -28.47
CA SER A 43 -26.12 17.75 -28.04
C SER A 43 -26.72 17.27 -26.72
N GLY A 44 -26.05 17.59 -25.59
CA GLY A 44 -26.49 17.17 -24.26
C GLY A 44 -27.88 17.70 -23.88
N GLU A 45 -28.21 18.94 -24.24
CA GLU A 45 -29.55 19.52 -23.96
C GLU A 45 -30.66 18.82 -24.72
N SER A 46 -30.42 18.47 -26.00
CA SER A 46 -31.41 17.68 -26.80
C SER A 46 -31.57 16.26 -26.22
N ALA A 47 -30.49 15.65 -25.77
CA ALA A 47 -30.51 14.35 -25.09
C ALA A 47 -31.33 14.41 -23.80
N LEU A 48 -31.15 15.46 -22.99
CA LEU A 48 -31.91 15.69 -21.77
C LEU A 48 -33.40 15.89 -22.08
N GLN A 49 -33.73 16.69 -23.10
CA GLN A 49 -35.10 16.91 -23.55
C GLN A 49 -35.79 15.59 -23.96
N ALA A 50 -35.09 14.74 -24.70
CA ALA A 50 -35.62 13.43 -25.13
C ALA A 50 -35.84 12.49 -23.92
N ALA A 51 -34.87 12.43 -22.99
CA ALA A 51 -34.99 11.61 -21.80
C ALA A 51 -36.12 12.09 -20.85
N GLN A 52 -36.31 13.40 -20.72
CA GLN A 52 -37.43 13.98 -19.95
C GLN A 52 -38.78 13.71 -20.62
N ALA A 53 -38.87 13.82 -21.97
CA ALA A 53 -40.05 13.45 -22.70
C ALA A 53 -40.38 11.95 -22.56
N TRP A 54 -39.36 11.10 -22.55
CA TRP A 54 -39.51 9.66 -22.26
C TRP A 54 -40.13 9.43 -20.90
N LYS A 55 -39.54 10.02 -19.81
CA LYS A 55 -40.07 9.92 -18.46
C LYS A 55 -41.52 10.38 -18.34
N SER A 56 -41.86 11.46 -19.05
CA SER A 56 -43.23 12.00 -19.04
C SER A 56 -44.24 11.10 -19.78
N ALA A 57 -43.81 10.47 -20.88
CA ALA A 57 -44.68 9.63 -21.71
C ALA A 57 -44.86 8.20 -21.15
N VAL A 58 -43.84 7.67 -20.46
CA VAL A 58 -43.78 6.32 -19.90
C VAL A 58 -43.24 6.40 -18.45
N PRO A 59 -44.05 6.89 -17.49
CA PRO A 59 -43.60 7.17 -16.13
C PRO A 59 -43.06 5.97 -15.38
N GLU A 60 -43.52 4.76 -15.68
CA GLU A 60 -43.10 3.49 -15.11
C GLU A 60 -41.71 3.02 -15.56
N ASN A 61 -41.17 3.63 -16.63
CA ASN A 61 -39.89 3.23 -17.17
C ASN A 61 -38.72 3.83 -16.37
N THR A 62 -37.97 2.98 -15.67
CA THR A 62 -36.84 3.40 -14.82
C THR A 62 -35.58 3.78 -15.61
N GLU A 63 -35.45 3.31 -16.85
CA GLU A 63 -34.33 3.64 -17.74
C GLU A 63 -34.26 5.15 -18.06
N ALA A 64 -35.44 5.79 -18.26
CA ALA A 64 -35.50 7.22 -18.50
C ALA A 64 -34.82 8.03 -17.35
N ASN A 65 -35.07 7.66 -16.09
CA ASN A 65 -34.43 8.30 -14.93
C ASN A 65 -32.92 8.13 -14.95
N ARG A 66 -32.43 6.95 -15.33
CA ARG A 66 -30.98 6.68 -15.47
C ARG A 66 -30.34 7.59 -16.50
N TYR A 67 -30.94 7.72 -17.68
CA TYR A 67 -30.44 8.63 -18.72
C TYR A 67 -30.47 10.09 -18.27
N ILE A 68 -31.57 10.56 -17.66
CA ILE A 68 -31.66 11.92 -17.12
C ILE A 68 -30.50 12.20 -16.15
N LEU A 69 -30.27 11.31 -15.18
CA LEU A 69 -29.21 11.46 -14.19
C LEU A 69 -27.82 11.54 -14.85
N GLN A 70 -27.51 10.62 -15.77
CA GLN A 70 -26.23 10.58 -16.45
C GLN A 70 -25.99 11.82 -17.33
N ILE A 71 -27.01 12.29 -18.04
CA ILE A 71 -26.91 13.47 -18.90
C ILE A 71 -26.73 14.74 -18.07
N LEU A 72 -27.46 14.90 -16.97
CA LEU A 72 -27.32 16.03 -16.07
C LEU A 72 -25.92 16.12 -15.48
N LEU A 73 -25.31 14.99 -15.08
CA LEU A 73 -23.95 14.93 -14.60
C LEU A 73 -22.94 15.27 -15.72
N ALA A 74 -23.17 14.80 -16.94
CA ALA A 74 -22.32 15.14 -18.09
C ALA A 74 -22.39 16.63 -18.45
N LEU A 75 -23.53 17.28 -18.21
CA LEU A 75 -23.74 18.73 -18.37
C LEU A 75 -23.26 19.54 -17.15
N ASN A 76 -22.69 18.90 -16.15
CA ASN A 76 -22.28 19.49 -14.86
C ASN A 76 -23.43 20.20 -14.09
N ARG A 77 -24.67 19.74 -14.31
CA ARG A 77 -25.89 20.25 -13.62
C ARG A 77 -26.13 19.41 -12.36
N VAL A 78 -25.20 19.52 -11.39
CA VAL A 78 -25.11 18.62 -10.23
C VAL A 78 -26.34 18.67 -9.33
N ASP A 79 -26.91 19.85 -9.07
CA ASP A 79 -28.10 20.02 -8.21
C ASP A 79 -29.34 19.36 -8.85
N GLU A 80 -29.49 19.47 -10.14
CA GLU A 80 -30.60 18.81 -10.86
C GLU A 80 -30.41 17.30 -10.92
N ALA A 81 -29.17 16.85 -11.06
CA ALA A 81 -28.81 15.43 -10.96
C ALA A 81 -29.20 14.87 -9.58
N GLY A 82 -29.00 15.65 -8.50
CA GLY A 82 -29.46 15.27 -7.14
C GLY A 82 -30.97 15.08 -7.05
N LYS A 83 -31.75 16.00 -7.66
CA LYS A 83 -33.23 15.85 -7.72
C LYS A 83 -33.64 14.61 -8.51
N ALA A 84 -33.00 14.37 -9.66
CA ALA A 84 -33.26 13.18 -10.49
C ALA A 84 -32.89 11.89 -9.74
N LEU A 85 -31.78 11.88 -8.98
CA LEU A 85 -31.37 10.75 -8.14
C LEU A 85 -32.43 10.45 -7.07
N SER A 86 -32.92 11.46 -6.35
CA SER A 86 -33.95 11.29 -5.32
C SER A 86 -35.21 10.65 -5.87
N VAL A 87 -35.66 11.09 -7.05
CA VAL A 87 -36.81 10.50 -7.74
C VAL A 87 -36.52 9.07 -8.16
N SER A 88 -35.37 8.84 -8.77
CA SER A 88 -34.96 7.51 -9.24
C SER A 88 -34.96 6.47 -8.11
N ILE A 89 -34.35 6.79 -6.95
CA ILE A 89 -34.30 5.87 -5.82
C ILE A 89 -35.71 5.58 -5.26
N ARG A 90 -36.57 6.60 -5.15
CA ARG A 90 -37.94 6.44 -4.60
C ARG A 90 -38.83 5.57 -5.49
N GLU A 91 -38.65 5.61 -6.81
CA GLU A 91 -39.45 4.86 -7.78
C GLU A 91 -38.98 3.41 -7.99
N LEU A 92 -37.79 3.06 -7.51
CA LEU A 92 -37.30 1.68 -7.58
C LEU A 92 -38.05 0.76 -6.61
N PRO A 93 -38.24 -0.52 -6.97
CA PRO A 93 -38.67 -1.55 -6.04
C PRO A 93 -37.79 -1.58 -4.78
N ALA A 94 -38.39 -1.82 -3.61
CA ALA A 94 -37.65 -1.81 -2.34
C ALA A 94 -36.43 -2.73 -2.34
N ALA A 95 -36.48 -3.87 -3.00
CA ALA A 95 -35.36 -4.81 -3.12
C ALA A 95 -34.17 -4.26 -3.90
N GLU A 96 -34.36 -3.29 -4.79
CA GLU A 96 -33.34 -2.72 -5.66
C GLU A 96 -32.72 -1.43 -5.08
N GLN A 97 -33.43 -0.76 -4.14
CA GLN A 97 -33.02 0.54 -3.62
C GLN A 97 -31.62 0.51 -3.01
N ASN A 98 -31.29 -0.48 -2.19
CA ASN A 98 -29.98 -0.58 -1.53
C ASN A 98 -28.83 -0.72 -2.56
N ALA A 99 -29.01 -1.51 -3.59
CA ALA A 99 -28.01 -1.67 -4.66
C ALA A 99 -27.83 -0.37 -5.47
N ALA A 100 -28.93 0.30 -5.78
CA ALA A 100 -28.90 1.59 -6.47
C ALA A 100 -28.20 2.67 -5.63
N ILE A 101 -28.52 2.79 -4.33
CA ILE A 101 -27.87 3.70 -3.39
C ILE A 101 -26.36 3.41 -3.30
N ALA A 102 -25.96 2.15 -3.19
CA ALA A 102 -24.56 1.76 -3.11
C ALA A 102 -23.76 2.09 -4.39
N SER A 103 -24.42 2.21 -5.55
CA SER A 103 -23.80 2.56 -6.84
C SER A 103 -23.54 4.06 -7.04
N VAL A 104 -24.17 4.93 -6.24
CA VAL A 104 -24.13 6.40 -6.39
C VAL A 104 -22.70 6.98 -6.44
N PRO A 105 -21.74 6.56 -5.59
CA PRO A 105 -20.38 7.11 -5.65
C PRO A 105 -19.74 6.92 -7.04
N ARG A 106 -19.98 5.78 -7.68
CA ARG A 106 -19.48 5.51 -9.05
C ARG A 106 -20.15 6.41 -10.08
N VAL A 107 -21.45 6.69 -9.93
CA VAL A 107 -22.21 7.55 -10.84
C VAL A 107 -21.70 9.01 -10.75
N PHE A 108 -21.39 9.50 -9.56
CA PHE A 108 -20.86 10.85 -9.32
C PHE A 108 -19.34 10.97 -9.43
N ALA A 109 -18.62 9.88 -9.75
CA ALA A 109 -17.16 9.84 -9.75
C ALA A 109 -16.48 10.91 -10.64
N ARG A 110 -17.14 11.32 -11.74
CA ARG A 110 -16.62 12.32 -12.68
C ARG A 110 -16.85 13.77 -12.28
N VAL A 111 -17.68 14.04 -11.26
CA VAL A 111 -17.90 15.40 -10.74
C VAL A 111 -16.61 15.89 -10.10
N GLN A 112 -16.09 17.03 -10.56
CA GLN A 112 -14.81 17.58 -10.09
C GLN A 112 -14.90 18.08 -8.66
N ASP A 113 -15.93 18.88 -8.35
CA ASP A 113 -16.18 19.36 -6.99
C ASP A 113 -16.81 18.23 -6.15
N LYS A 114 -15.92 17.48 -5.44
CA LYS A 114 -16.32 16.36 -4.59
C LYS A 114 -17.16 16.80 -3.39
N LYS A 115 -16.96 18.02 -2.90
CA LYS A 115 -17.73 18.57 -1.78
C LYS A 115 -19.17 18.84 -2.22
N THR A 116 -19.37 19.56 -3.32
CA THR A 116 -20.70 19.79 -3.90
C THR A 116 -21.39 18.46 -4.25
N ALA A 117 -20.66 17.48 -4.80
CA ALA A 117 -21.20 16.15 -5.08
C ALA A 117 -21.71 15.45 -3.80
N ALA A 118 -20.92 15.48 -2.70
CA ALA A 118 -21.30 14.88 -1.44
C ALA A 118 -22.53 15.57 -0.81
N ASP A 119 -22.56 16.91 -0.81
CA ASP A 119 -23.70 17.69 -0.30
C ASP A 119 -24.99 17.41 -1.08
N THR A 120 -24.88 17.31 -2.41
CA THR A 120 -26.01 17.00 -3.29
C THR A 120 -26.52 15.58 -3.08
N VAL A 121 -25.63 14.59 -2.96
CA VAL A 121 -26.01 13.18 -2.73
C VAL A 121 -26.67 13.02 -1.36
N GLU A 122 -26.15 13.65 -0.30
CA GLU A 122 -26.77 13.58 1.03
C GLU A 122 -28.19 14.17 1.02
N LYS A 123 -28.40 15.32 0.37
CA LYS A 123 -29.73 15.92 0.19
C LYS A 123 -30.65 14.99 -0.64
N ALA A 124 -30.15 14.39 -1.70
CA ALA A 124 -30.91 13.49 -2.56
C ALA A 124 -31.37 12.22 -1.83
N LEU A 125 -30.54 11.71 -0.90
CA LEU A 125 -30.81 10.52 -0.11
C LEU A 125 -31.52 10.81 1.23
N ALA A 126 -31.98 12.05 1.50
CA ALA A 126 -32.56 12.46 2.79
C ALA A 126 -33.74 11.58 3.26
N ALA A 127 -34.56 11.06 2.34
CA ALA A 127 -35.62 10.11 2.66
C ALA A 127 -35.07 8.72 3.00
N ALA A 128 -34.09 8.22 2.20
CA ALA A 128 -33.48 6.94 2.40
C ALA A 128 -32.66 6.87 3.71
N LEU A 129 -32.06 7.98 4.15
CA LEU A 129 -31.34 8.09 5.43
C LEU A 129 -32.24 7.89 6.65
N LYS A 130 -33.55 8.11 6.53
CA LYS A 130 -34.51 7.95 7.61
C LYS A 130 -35.28 6.63 7.58
N GLN A 131 -35.27 5.93 6.47
CA GLN A 131 -36.00 4.69 6.27
C GLN A 131 -35.17 3.50 6.74
N SER A 132 -35.63 2.70 7.68
CA SER A 132 -34.88 1.60 8.29
C SER A 132 -34.29 0.60 7.28
N SER A 133 -35.01 0.32 6.19
CA SER A 133 -34.57 -0.63 5.16
C SER A 133 -33.41 -0.13 4.28
N THR A 134 -33.18 1.19 4.22
CA THR A 134 -32.19 1.81 3.35
C THR A 134 -31.16 2.67 4.07
N ALA A 135 -31.41 3.03 5.34
CA ALA A 135 -30.59 3.97 6.09
C ALA A 135 -29.11 3.55 6.19
N ALA A 136 -28.82 2.29 6.45
CA ALA A 136 -27.44 1.81 6.53
C ALA A 136 -26.68 1.95 5.19
N ALA A 137 -27.34 1.62 4.07
CA ALA A 137 -26.76 1.78 2.74
C ALA A 137 -26.59 3.26 2.36
N ALA A 138 -27.60 4.09 2.70
CA ALA A 138 -27.57 5.52 2.42
C ALA A 138 -26.46 6.24 3.22
N TRP A 139 -26.34 5.98 4.52
CA TRP A 139 -25.25 6.52 5.35
C TRP A 139 -23.87 6.03 4.88
N THR A 140 -23.75 4.76 4.48
CA THR A 140 -22.51 4.23 3.89
C THR A 140 -22.13 5.01 2.64
N THR A 141 -23.10 5.27 1.76
CA THR A 141 -22.89 6.02 0.51
C THR A 141 -22.49 7.46 0.79
N VAL A 142 -23.22 8.16 1.68
CA VAL A 142 -22.86 9.52 2.11
C VAL A 142 -21.45 9.55 2.70
N GLY A 143 -21.12 8.62 3.60
CA GLY A 143 -19.79 8.55 4.20
C GLY A 143 -18.67 8.32 3.17
N ARG A 144 -18.89 7.49 2.15
CA ARG A 144 -17.93 7.34 1.04
C ARG A 144 -17.73 8.65 0.27
N MET A 145 -18.82 9.34 -0.06
CA MET A 145 -18.76 10.62 -0.76
C MET A 145 -18.03 11.69 0.08
N ARG A 146 -18.31 11.74 1.41
CA ARG A 146 -17.63 12.64 2.35
C ARG A 146 -16.12 12.35 2.46
N ARG A 147 -15.74 11.06 2.49
CA ARG A 147 -14.33 10.65 2.46
C ARG A 147 -13.63 11.12 1.18
N GLU A 148 -14.24 10.91 0.02
CA GLU A 148 -13.69 11.36 -1.28
C GLU A 148 -13.59 12.88 -1.37
N ALA A 149 -14.44 13.62 -0.65
CA ALA A 149 -14.41 15.07 -0.52
C ALA A 149 -13.40 15.58 0.53
N GLY A 150 -12.62 14.70 1.19
CA GLY A 150 -11.69 15.07 2.26
C GLY A 150 -12.37 15.51 3.57
N GLN A 151 -13.67 15.28 3.72
CA GLN A 151 -14.48 15.69 4.88
C GLN A 151 -14.52 14.57 5.93
N LEU A 152 -13.33 14.27 6.53
CA LEU A 152 -13.12 13.12 7.41
C LEU A 152 -14.14 13.05 8.56
N ALA A 153 -14.36 14.15 9.28
CA ALA A 153 -15.28 14.18 10.41
C ALA A 153 -16.73 13.80 10.02
N LEU A 154 -17.20 14.27 8.85
CA LEU A 154 -18.53 13.93 8.33
C LEU A 154 -18.60 12.47 7.87
N ALA A 155 -17.52 11.93 7.32
CA ALA A 155 -17.43 10.51 6.95
C ALA A 155 -17.48 9.59 8.18
N VAL A 156 -16.80 9.98 9.27
CA VAL A 156 -16.85 9.30 10.58
C VAL A 156 -18.26 9.31 11.14
N GLU A 157 -18.92 10.48 11.14
CA GLU A 157 -20.31 10.58 11.63
C GLU A 157 -21.28 9.75 10.79
N ALA A 158 -21.19 9.80 9.47
CA ALA A 158 -22.00 8.96 8.59
C ALA A 158 -21.80 7.46 8.88
N THR A 159 -20.57 7.04 9.22
CA THR A 159 -20.27 5.67 9.62
C THR A 159 -21.01 5.27 10.90
N ARG A 160 -21.00 6.15 11.91
CA ARG A 160 -21.73 5.94 13.18
C ARG A 160 -23.24 5.82 12.96
N GLN A 161 -23.80 6.73 12.17
CA GLN A 161 -25.23 6.72 11.81
C GLN A 161 -25.61 5.43 11.06
N GLY A 162 -24.79 5.00 10.11
CA GLY A 162 -25.02 3.76 9.38
C GLY A 162 -25.00 2.52 10.30
N ARG A 163 -24.08 2.47 11.26
CA ARG A 163 -24.03 1.41 12.28
C ARG A 163 -25.21 1.44 13.24
N ALA A 164 -25.66 2.64 13.62
CA ALA A 164 -26.82 2.80 14.47
C ALA A 164 -28.12 2.39 13.76
N ALA A 165 -28.22 2.62 12.45
CA ALA A 165 -29.37 2.25 11.64
C ALA A 165 -29.50 0.73 11.45
N ASP A 166 -28.40 0.04 11.23
CA ASP A 166 -28.34 -1.43 11.14
C ASP A 166 -26.97 -1.93 11.57
N ALA A 167 -26.92 -2.51 12.77
CA ALA A 167 -25.70 -3.09 13.32
C ALA A 167 -25.20 -4.35 12.59
N SER A 168 -26.03 -5.00 11.77
CA SER A 168 -25.68 -6.20 11.00
C SER A 168 -25.19 -5.87 9.60
N ALA A 169 -25.47 -4.66 9.09
CA ALA A 169 -25.09 -4.27 7.73
C ALA A 169 -23.57 -4.20 7.55
N PRO A 170 -23.01 -4.82 6.49
CA PRO A 170 -21.57 -4.81 6.25
C PRO A 170 -21.05 -3.44 5.77
N GLY A 171 -21.88 -2.66 5.07
CA GLY A 171 -21.48 -1.39 4.47
C GLY A 171 -20.81 -0.40 5.42
N PRO A 172 -21.41 -0.07 6.58
CA PRO A 172 -20.80 0.80 7.58
C PRO A 172 -19.47 0.28 8.13
N LEU A 173 -19.27 -1.05 8.25
CA LEU A 173 -18.01 -1.64 8.69
C LEU A 173 -16.92 -1.55 7.61
N ILE A 174 -17.28 -1.75 6.36
CA ILE A 174 -16.37 -1.53 5.23
C ILE A 174 -15.90 -0.06 5.20
N LEU A 175 -16.84 0.87 5.41
CA LEU A 175 -16.50 2.28 5.50
C LEU A 175 -15.59 2.58 6.69
N ALA A 176 -15.90 2.02 7.89
CA ALA A 176 -15.06 2.16 9.08
C ALA A 176 -13.63 1.67 8.82
N LEU A 177 -13.44 0.50 8.21
CA LEU A 177 -12.13 -0.02 7.83
C LEU A 177 -11.39 0.93 6.87
N SER A 178 -12.10 1.53 5.92
CA SER A 178 -11.51 2.48 4.98
C SER A 178 -11.09 3.81 5.60
N LEU A 179 -11.63 4.15 6.77
CA LEU A 179 -11.32 5.36 7.54
C LEU A 179 -10.36 5.08 8.71
N ALA A 180 -10.10 3.81 9.03
CA ALA A 180 -9.41 3.42 10.26
C ALA A 180 -8.00 4.01 10.39
N ASN A 181 -7.25 4.13 9.29
CA ASN A 181 -5.92 4.75 9.32
C ASN A 181 -5.96 6.29 9.44
N ALA A 182 -7.02 6.93 8.92
CA ALA A 182 -7.16 8.39 8.96
C ALA A 182 -7.85 8.88 10.25
N ALA A 183 -8.67 8.03 10.88
CA ALA A 183 -9.39 8.31 12.10
C ALA A 183 -9.32 7.11 13.07
N PRO A 184 -8.12 6.71 13.53
CA PRO A 184 -7.95 5.49 14.34
C PRO A 184 -8.67 5.59 15.69
N THR A 185 -8.68 6.76 16.31
CA THR A 185 -9.30 6.99 17.61
C THR A 185 -10.82 6.71 17.61
N GLU A 186 -11.49 7.00 16.49
CA GLU A 186 -12.93 6.83 16.34
C GLU A 186 -13.29 5.46 15.77
N MET A 187 -12.51 4.98 14.82
CA MET A 187 -12.87 3.78 14.04
C MET A 187 -12.42 2.48 14.70
N THR A 188 -11.26 2.45 15.35
CA THR A 188 -10.77 1.22 15.99
C THR A 188 -11.71 0.71 17.09
N PRO A 189 -12.23 1.54 18.02
CA PRO A 189 -13.20 1.06 19.01
C PRO A 189 -14.53 0.59 18.40
N LEU A 190 -14.99 1.25 17.33
CA LEU A 190 -16.21 0.85 16.61
C LEU A 190 -16.04 -0.53 15.96
N LEU A 191 -14.90 -0.74 15.31
CA LEU A 191 -14.54 -2.02 14.69
C LEU A 191 -14.38 -3.11 15.76
N ALA A 192 -13.62 -2.84 16.84
CA ALA A 192 -13.46 -3.77 17.96
C ALA A 192 -14.79 -4.25 18.55
N GLN A 193 -15.73 -3.32 18.73
CA GLN A 193 -17.08 -3.67 19.23
C GLN A 193 -17.83 -4.55 18.22
N ALA A 194 -17.72 -4.27 16.92
CA ALA A 194 -18.36 -5.07 15.89
C ALA A 194 -17.78 -6.50 15.80
N MET A 195 -16.47 -6.63 15.96
CA MET A 195 -15.77 -7.92 15.90
C MET A 195 -16.12 -8.89 17.04
N LYS A 196 -16.81 -8.43 18.10
CA LYS A 196 -17.34 -9.32 19.15
C LYS A 196 -18.48 -10.20 18.64
N GLY A 197 -19.22 -9.73 17.64
CA GLY A 197 -20.29 -10.46 16.98
C GLY A 197 -19.83 -11.36 15.83
N ALA A 198 -20.80 -11.98 15.17
CA ALA A 198 -20.59 -12.64 13.88
C ALA A 198 -20.44 -11.58 12.79
N VAL A 199 -19.35 -11.64 12.04
CA VAL A 199 -19.06 -10.77 10.91
C VAL A 199 -18.54 -11.59 9.74
N GLN A 200 -18.65 -11.06 8.53
CA GLN A 200 -18.08 -11.69 7.34
C GLN A 200 -16.56 -11.86 7.49
N PRO A 201 -15.98 -12.97 6.99
CA PRO A 201 -14.55 -13.26 7.15
C PRO A 201 -13.65 -12.15 6.60
N GLU A 202 -14.03 -11.52 5.49
CA GLU A 202 -13.30 -10.42 4.86
C GLU A 202 -13.22 -9.18 5.77
N LEU A 203 -14.28 -8.90 6.52
CA LEU A 203 -14.30 -7.78 7.46
C LEU A 203 -13.40 -8.04 8.67
N ARG A 204 -13.43 -9.27 9.23
CA ARG A 204 -12.54 -9.66 10.31
C ARG A 204 -11.07 -9.65 9.87
N LEU A 205 -10.79 -10.14 8.66
CA LEU A 205 -9.45 -10.07 8.07
C LEU A 205 -8.99 -8.62 7.87
N GLY A 206 -9.87 -7.75 7.35
CA GLY A 206 -9.58 -6.33 7.18
C GLY A 206 -9.25 -5.65 8.50
N TYR A 207 -9.99 -5.96 9.57
CA TYR A 207 -9.71 -5.45 10.91
C TYR A 207 -8.37 -5.99 11.46
N ALA A 208 -8.09 -7.27 11.29
CA ALA A 208 -6.82 -7.85 11.71
C ALA A 208 -5.62 -7.18 10.98
N ARG A 209 -5.74 -6.94 9.67
CA ARG A 209 -4.72 -6.19 8.91
C ARG A 209 -4.53 -4.76 9.40
N HIS A 210 -5.61 -4.07 9.77
CA HIS A 210 -5.52 -2.74 10.39
C HIS A 210 -4.75 -2.79 11.72
N LEU A 211 -5.03 -3.78 12.59
CA LEU A 211 -4.34 -3.95 13.87
C LEU A 211 -2.84 -4.29 13.71
N ILE A 212 -2.46 -5.01 12.66
CA ILE A 212 -1.04 -5.30 12.33
C ILE A 212 -0.27 -4.00 12.05
N GLY A 213 -0.89 -3.02 11.40
CA GLY A 213 -0.30 -1.69 11.18
C GLY A 213 -0.21 -0.80 12.43
N LEU A 214 -0.73 -1.27 13.57
CA LEU A 214 -0.70 -0.59 14.86
C LEU A 214 0.12 -1.41 15.86
N PRO A 215 0.54 -0.86 17.03
CA PRO A 215 1.19 -1.64 18.08
C PRO A 215 0.18 -2.56 18.82
N GLN A 216 -0.67 -3.27 18.09
CA GLN A 216 -1.76 -4.12 18.60
C GLN A 216 -1.69 -5.55 18.02
N GLN A 217 -0.48 -6.05 17.82
CA GLN A 217 -0.26 -7.38 17.23
C GLN A 217 -0.93 -8.52 18.01
N ALA A 218 -1.01 -8.42 19.33
CA ALA A 218 -1.66 -9.45 20.17
C ALA A 218 -3.16 -9.58 19.84
N GLU A 219 -3.86 -8.44 19.64
CA GLU A 219 -5.27 -8.46 19.24
C GLU A 219 -5.44 -8.95 17.80
N ALA A 220 -4.54 -8.55 16.88
CA ALA A 220 -4.54 -9.07 15.52
C ALA A 220 -4.45 -10.60 15.50
N MET A 221 -3.55 -11.19 16.29
CA MET A 221 -3.43 -12.65 16.46
C MET A 221 -4.74 -13.30 16.94
N GLN A 222 -5.41 -12.70 17.93
CA GLN A 222 -6.71 -13.19 18.43
C GLN A 222 -7.78 -13.17 17.35
N GLN A 223 -7.87 -12.07 16.59
CA GLN A 223 -8.84 -11.94 15.51
C GLN A 223 -8.59 -12.96 14.39
N LEU A 224 -7.31 -13.21 14.04
CA LEU A 224 -6.92 -14.20 13.04
C LEU A 224 -7.17 -15.63 13.52
N ALA A 225 -6.88 -15.93 14.79
CA ALA A 225 -7.18 -17.23 15.38
C ALA A 225 -8.69 -17.52 15.35
N ARG A 226 -9.51 -16.54 15.74
CA ARG A 226 -10.96 -16.64 15.67
C ARG A 226 -11.47 -16.79 14.24
N LEU A 227 -10.92 -16.00 13.29
CA LEU A 227 -11.25 -16.11 11.86
C LEU A 227 -11.04 -17.53 11.35
N ASN A 228 -9.87 -18.12 11.63
CA ASN A 228 -9.51 -19.46 11.17
C ASN A 228 -10.38 -20.54 11.83
N ALA A 229 -10.84 -20.35 13.08
CA ALA A 229 -11.74 -21.26 13.76
C ALA A 229 -13.17 -21.19 13.23
N GLU A 230 -13.70 -19.97 13.00
CA GLU A 230 -15.07 -19.75 12.52
C GLU A 230 -15.22 -20.03 11.01
N HIS A 231 -14.14 -19.80 10.23
CA HIS A 231 -14.13 -19.94 8.76
C HIS A 231 -12.89 -20.72 8.28
N PRO A 232 -12.79 -22.03 8.58
CA PRO A 232 -11.60 -22.82 8.28
C PRO A 232 -11.28 -22.98 6.78
N SER A 233 -12.26 -22.76 5.91
CA SER A 233 -12.07 -22.78 4.45
C SER A 233 -11.62 -21.43 3.86
N PHE A 234 -11.58 -20.36 4.66
CA PHE A 234 -11.17 -19.03 4.20
C PHE A 234 -9.64 -18.92 4.17
N ALA A 235 -9.05 -19.18 3.00
CA ALA A 235 -7.60 -19.33 2.81
C ALA A 235 -6.77 -18.12 3.28
N ASP A 236 -7.25 -16.88 3.00
CA ASP A 236 -6.54 -15.64 3.33
C ASP A 236 -6.31 -15.45 4.82
N GLY A 237 -7.25 -15.93 5.66
CA GLY A 237 -7.09 -15.90 7.12
C GLY A 237 -5.86 -16.69 7.59
N TRP A 238 -5.61 -17.84 6.98
CA TRP A 238 -4.45 -18.69 7.28
C TRP A 238 -3.15 -18.05 6.82
N LEU A 239 -3.14 -17.43 5.64
CA LEU A 239 -1.97 -16.72 5.10
C LEU A 239 -1.53 -15.59 6.04
N VAL A 240 -2.45 -14.65 6.34
CA VAL A 240 -2.11 -13.48 7.15
C VAL A 240 -1.71 -13.87 8.57
N HIS A 241 -2.38 -14.90 9.14
CA HIS A 241 -2.01 -15.44 10.45
C HIS A 241 -0.60 -16.04 10.44
N GLY A 242 -0.28 -16.84 9.42
CA GLY A 242 1.04 -17.45 9.27
C GLY A 242 2.16 -16.42 9.10
N LEU A 243 1.95 -15.40 8.27
CA LEU A 243 2.93 -14.33 8.06
C LEU A 243 3.17 -13.52 9.34
N LEU A 244 2.12 -13.17 10.09
CA LEU A 244 2.26 -12.47 11.37
C LEU A 244 2.99 -13.31 12.43
N LEU A 245 2.71 -14.63 12.49
CA LEU A 245 3.44 -15.55 13.36
C LEU A 245 4.92 -15.66 12.98
N GLN A 246 5.25 -15.66 11.68
CA GLN A 246 6.62 -15.65 11.19
C GLN A 246 7.36 -14.36 11.61
N GLU A 247 6.72 -13.20 11.47
CA GLU A 247 7.27 -11.90 11.87
C GLU A 247 7.56 -11.85 13.37
N THR A 248 6.66 -12.43 14.18
CA THR A 248 6.80 -12.48 15.65
C THR A 248 7.68 -13.64 16.16
N GLY A 249 8.35 -14.37 15.25
CA GLY A 249 9.31 -15.44 15.61
C GLY A 249 8.68 -16.77 16.00
N LYS A 250 7.36 -16.92 15.94
CA LYS A 250 6.66 -18.19 16.26
C LYS A 250 6.66 -19.15 15.06
N LEU A 251 7.86 -19.57 14.66
CA LEU A 251 8.08 -20.25 13.38
C LEU A 251 7.30 -21.56 13.20
N ALA A 252 7.19 -22.39 14.24
CA ALA A 252 6.47 -23.67 14.12
C ALA A 252 4.96 -23.47 13.89
N GLU A 253 4.35 -22.51 14.60
CA GLU A 253 2.95 -22.14 14.37
C GLU A 253 2.75 -21.51 13.00
N ALA A 254 3.66 -20.62 12.59
CA ALA A 254 3.64 -19.99 11.28
C ALA A 254 3.63 -21.02 10.14
N GLU A 255 4.53 -22.01 10.21
CA GLU A 255 4.60 -23.08 9.22
C GLU A 255 3.27 -23.83 9.11
N GLN A 256 2.65 -24.19 10.24
CA GLN A 256 1.36 -24.86 10.24
C GLN A 256 0.28 -24.04 9.51
N LYS A 257 0.20 -22.72 9.79
CA LYS A 257 -0.81 -21.85 9.18
C LYS A 257 -0.56 -21.64 7.68
N LEU A 258 0.69 -21.44 7.30
CA LEU A 258 1.06 -21.28 5.88
C LEU A 258 0.81 -22.56 5.07
N ARG A 259 1.12 -23.74 5.63
CA ARG A 259 0.79 -25.03 4.98
C ARG A 259 -0.71 -25.21 4.79
N GLN A 260 -1.53 -24.79 5.78
CA GLN A 260 -2.99 -24.84 5.65
C GLN A 260 -3.49 -23.95 4.52
N HIS A 261 -2.94 -22.70 4.41
CA HIS A 261 -3.24 -21.82 3.27
C HIS A 261 -2.88 -22.51 1.94
N VAL A 262 -1.66 -23.06 1.82
CA VAL A 262 -1.22 -23.75 0.59
C VAL A 262 -2.17 -24.87 0.20
N THR A 263 -2.59 -25.70 1.18
CA THR A 263 -3.54 -26.81 0.94
C THR A 263 -4.87 -26.29 0.39
N LEU A 264 -5.43 -25.23 1.00
CA LEU A 264 -6.71 -24.65 0.56
C LEU A 264 -6.61 -23.99 -0.82
N ALA A 265 -5.54 -23.21 -1.04
CA ALA A 265 -5.34 -22.51 -2.30
C ALA A 265 -5.10 -23.47 -3.47
N GLN A 266 -4.34 -24.56 -3.28
CA GLN A 266 -4.09 -25.58 -4.30
C GLN A 266 -5.33 -26.42 -4.62
N ALA A 267 -6.23 -26.62 -3.65
CA ALA A 267 -7.48 -27.34 -3.86
C ALA A 267 -8.55 -26.50 -4.58
N SER A 268 -8.41 -25.18 -4.62
CA SER A 268 -9.37 -24.27 -5.24
C SER A 268 -9.09 -24.06 -6.71
N GLN A 269 -10.15 -24.00 -7.52
CA GLN A 269 -10.09 -23.52 -8.91
C GLN A 269 -10.32 -21.99 -9.02
N ASP A 270 -10.70 -21.35 -7.93
CA ASP A 270 -10.93 -19.90 -7.89
C ASP A 270 -9.59 -19.16 -7.78
N LYS A 271 -9.36 -18.23 -8.72
CA LYS A 271 -8.15 -17.41 -8.72
C LYS A 271 -8.03 -16.50 -7.48
N GLU A 272 -9.15 -16.08 -6.91
CA GLU A 272 -9.13 -15.30 -5.67
C GLU A 272 -8.60 -16.14 -4.51
N ALA A 273 -9.04 -17.39 -4.39
CA ALA A 273 -8.56 -18.31 -3.37
C ALA A 273 -7.09 -18.73 -3.57
N GLN A 274 -6.57 -18.63 -4.80
CA GLN A 274 -5.15 -18.85 -5.12
C GLN A 274 -4.28 -17.61 -4.86
N THR A 275 -4.91 -16.45 -4.56
CA THR A 275 -4.17 -15.25 -4.19
C THR A 275 -3.33 -15.52 -2.94
N GLY A 276 -2.06 -15.11 -2.96
CA GLY A 276 -1.15 -15.32 -1.85
C GLY A 276 -0.44 -16.68 -1.82
N LEU A 277 -0.80 -17.65 -2.70
CA LEU A 277 -0.12 -18.95 -2.77
C LEU A 277 1.39 -18.80 -2.97
N ALA A 278 1.81 -17.94 -3.89
CA ALA A 278 3.22 -17.67 -4.12
C ALA A 278 3.91 -17.08 -2.87
N GLU A 279 3.23 -16.19 -2.16
CA GLU A 279 3.75 -15.58 -0.93
C GLU A 279 3.91 -16.63 0.19
N ALA A 280 2.91 -17.49 0.39
CA ALA A 280 2.98 -18.57 1.37
C ALA A 280 4.11 -19.54 1.08
N LEU A 281 4.26 -19.97 -0.18
CA LEU A 281 5.31 -20.90 -0.61
C LEU A 281 6.71 -20.29 -0.43
N MET A 282 6.89 -19.00 -0.78
CA MET A 282 8.15 -18.28 -0.56
C MET A 282 8.46 -18.09 0.92
N ALA A 283 7.45 -17.84 1.76
CA ALA A 283 7.62 -17.74 3.21
C ALA A 283 8.03 -19.09 3.82
N LEU A 284 7.37 -20.19 3.42
CA LEU A 284 7.75 -21.55 3.83
C LEU A 284 9.18 -21.91 3.39
N ALA A 285 9.56 -21.54 2.17
CA ALA A 285 10.93 -21.72 1.68
C ALA A 285 11.95 -20.96 2.53
N GLN A 286 11.67 -19.71 2.87
CA GLN A 286 12.54 -18.89 3.72
C GLN A 286 12.67 -19.47 5.13
N MET A 287 11.60 -19.99 5.69
CA MET A 287 11.62 -20.63 7.02
C MET A 287 12.47 -21.90 6.99
N ALA A 288 12.26 -22.76 6.00
CA ALA A 288 13.06 -23.97 5.80
C ALA A 288 14.55 -23.65 5.59
N GLN A 289 14.85 -22.60 4.82
CA GLN A 289 16.21 -22.11 4.58
C GLN A 289 16.89 -21.65 5.89
N ARG A 290 16.18 -20.89 6.75
CA ARG A 290 16.70 -20.45 8.06
C ARG A 290 16.97 -21.61 9.01
N GLN A 291 16.23 -22.72 8.88
CA GLN A 291 16.41 -23.95 9.64
C GLN A 291 17.49 -24.87 9.05
N GLY A 292 18.16 -24.45 7.98
CA GLY A 292 19.15 -25.26 7.27
C GLY A 292 18.56 -26.39 6.41
N GLN A 293 17.25 -26.44 6.24
CA GLN A 293 16.53 -27.46 5.47
C GLN A 293 16.48 -27.08 3.97
N LEU A 294 17.67 -26.98 3.34
CA LEU A 294 17.82 -26.39 2.01
C LEU A 294 17.04 -27.15 0.93
N SER A 295 16.98 -28.50 1.00
CA SER A 295 16.20 -29.31 0.07
C SER A 295 14.69 -29.06 0.21
N GLN A 296 14.20 -28.84 1.42
CA GLN A 296 12.79 -28.49 1.66
C GLN A 296 12.47 -27.09 1.12
N ALA A 297 13.38 -26.12 1.29
CA ALA A 297 13.25 -24.78 0.73
C ALA A 297 13.13 -24.84 -0.81
N GLU A 298 13.97 -25.66 -1.47
CA GLU A 298 13.91 -25.85 -2.92
C GLU A 298 12.58 -26.45 -3.39
N GLN A 299 12.06 -27.44 -2.66
CA GLN A 299 10.76 -28.05 -2.95
C GLN A 299 9.60 -27.03 -2.84
N TRP A 300 9.65 -26.12 -1.87
CA TRP A 300 8.66 -25.04 -1.76
C TRP A 300 8.76 -24.05 -2.93
N LEU A 301 9.97 -23.62 -3.29
CA LEU A 301 10.17 -22.69 -4.41
C LEU A 301 9.81 -23.33 -5.77
N ALA A 302 9.92 -24.64 -5.91
CA ALA A 302 9.51 -25.34 -7.12
C ALA A 302 7.99 -25.31 -7.35
N GLN A 303 7.19 -25.17 -6.31
CA GLN A 303 5.72 -25.14 -6.37
C GLN A 303 5.17 -23.71 -6.64
N VAL A 304 6.01 -22.68 -6.62
CA VAL A 304 5.56 -21.30 -6.86
C VAL A 304 5.00 -21.17 -8.27
N PRO A 305 3.75 -20.66 -8.43
CA PRO A 305 3.10 -20.52 -9.73
C PRO A 305 3.92 -19.67 -10.73
N ALA A 306 3.79 -20.00 -12.01
CA ALA A 306 4.56 -19.36 -13.09
C ALA A 306 4.18 -17.87 -13.32
N ASP A 307 3.00 -17.46 -12.89
CA ASP A 307 2.48 -16.09 -12.95
C ASP A 307 2.86 -15.24 -11.73
N ALA A 308 3.60 -15.81 -10.77
CA ALA A 308 4.13 -15.08 -9.63
C ALA A 308 5.16 -14.01 -10.08
N ASP A 309 5.42 -13.05 -9.18
CA ASP A 309 6.45 -12.03 -9.42
C ASP A 309 7.82 -12.69 -9.69
N PRO A 310 8.31 -12.63 -10.94
CA PRO A 310 9.53 -13.35 -11.32
C PRO A 310 10.78 -12.80 -10.62
N ILE A 311 10.77 -11.53 -10.22
CA ILE A 311 11.91 -10.89 -9.54
C ILE A 311 11.99 -11.41 -8.11
N LYS A 312 10.86 -11.46 -7.39
CA LYS A 312 10.83 -12.00 -6.03
C LYS A 312 11.23 -13.49 -5.99
N LEU A 313 10.70 -14.28 -6.92
CA LEU A 313 11.02 -15.71 -6.99
C LEU A 313 12.51 -15.94 -7.31
N ALA A 314 13.05 -15.20 -8.28
CA ALA A 314 14.47 -15.32 -8.65
C ALA A 314 15.38 -14.88 -7.50
N SER A 315 15.04 -13.81 -6.77
CA SER A 315 15.77 -13.38 -5.57
C SER A 315 15.81 -14.50 -4.53
N ARG A 316 14.68 -15.11 -4.20
CA ARG A 316 14.62 -16.22 -3.23
C ARG A 316 15.42 -17.44 -3.65
N ARG A 317 15.41 -17.78 -4.96
CA ARG A 317 16.22 -18.87 -5.50
C ARG A 317 17.71 -18.54 -5.44
N ALA A 318 18.09 -17.29 -5.73
CA ALA A 318 19.47 -16.84 -5.64
C ALA A 318 19.98 -16.89 -4.18
N ASP A 319 19.18 -16.45 -3.21
CA ASP A 319 19.52 -16.53 -1.78
C ASP A 319 19.77 -18.00 -1.35
N LEU A 320 18.90 -18.90 -1.77
CA LEU A 320 19.03 -20.33 -1.47
C LEU A 320 20.30 -20.93 -2.10
N LEU A 321 20.54 -20.65 -3.38
CA LEU A 321 21.75 -21.09 -4.10
C LEU A 321 23.02 -20.53 -3.48
N THR A 322 22.98 -19.27 -3.03
CA THR A 322 24.10 -18.63 -2.32
C THR A 322 24.45 -19.37 -1.04
N GLN A 323 23.44 -19.73 -0.24
CA GLN A 323 23.65 -20.51 0.97
C GLN A 323 24.17 -21.93 0.70
N GLN A 324 23.85 -22.49 -0.48
CA GLN A 324 24.41 -23.76 -0.95
C GLN A 324 25.84 -23.64 -1.51
N GLY A 325 26.40 -22.42 -1.56
CA GLY A 325 27.71 -22.15 -2.18
C GLY A 325 27.69 -22.11 -3.73
N ARG A 326 26.52 -22.18 -4.35
CA ARG A 326 26.31 -22.23 -5.82
C ARG A 326 26.19 -20.80 -6.42
N LEU A 327 27.23 -19.97 -6.19
CA LEU A 327 27.18 -18.53 -6.47
C LEU A 327 26.97 -18.21 -7.96
N GLU A 328 27.59 -18.96 -8.89
CA GLU A 328 27.41 -18.70 -10.32
C GLU A 328 26.00 -19.05 -10.82
N GLU A 329 25.39 -20.08 -10.26
CA GLU A 329 23.99 -20.40 -10.55
C GLU A 329 23.04 -19.35 -10.00
N ALA A 330 23.28 -18.85 -8.79
CA ALA A 330 22.53 -17.74 -8.22
C ALA A 330 22.58 -16.49 -9.13
N ARG A 331 23.78 -16.14 -9.61
CA ARG A 331 23.97 -15.04 -10.55
C ARG A 331 23.20 -15.25 -11.85
N GLN A 332 23.24 -16.47 -12.41
CA GLN A 332 22.53 -16.80 -13.64
C GLN A 332 21.02 -16.69 -13.48
N VAL A 333 20.46 -17.17 -12.36
CA VAL A 333 19.02 -17.06 -12.05
C VAL A 333 18.58 -15.58 -12.05
N LEU A 334 19.34 -14.70 -11.41
CA LEU A 334 19.06 -13.28 -11.40
C LEU A 334 19.23 -12.62 -12.79
N ALA A 335 20.23 -13.03 -13.57
CA ALA A 335 20.47 -12.51 -14.92
C ALA A 335 19.34 -12.87 -15.91
N GLN A 336 18.75 -14.06 -15.77
CA GLN A 336 17.69 -14.58 -16.64
C GLN A 336 16.31 -14.00 -16.39
N ILE A 337 16.11 -13.15 -15.37
CA ILE A 337 14.83 -12.48 -15.12
C ILE A 337 14.40 -11.71 -16.37
N LYS A 338 13.24 -12.04 -16.91
CA LYS A 338 12.63 -11.29 -18.02
C LYS A 338 11.87 -10.09 -17.44
N THR A 339 12.00 -8.95 -18.11
CA THR A 339 11.32 -7.70 -17.73
C THR A 339 10.53 -7.17 -18.90
N ASN A 340 9.33 -6.63 -18.65
CA ASN A 340 8.39 -6.17 -19.66
C ASN A 340 8.26 -4.63 -19.71
N ASN A 341 8.84 -3.94 -18.74
CA ASN A 341 8.83 -2.48 -18.66
C ASN A 341 10.03 -1.96 -17.86
N THR A 342 10.23 -0.65 -17.90
CA THR A 342 11.35 0.05 -17.25
C THR A 342 11.35 -0.15 -15.73
N GLU A 343 10.20 -0.15 -15.08
CA GLU A 343 10.09 -0.38 -13.63
C GLU A 343 10.62 -1.77 -13.23
N GLN A 344 10.21 -2.81 -13.95
CA GLN A 344 10.72 -4.16 -13.73
C GLN A 344 12.22 -4.27 -14.03
N ALA A 345 12.72 -3.57 -15.07
CA ALA A 345 14.15 -3.52 -15.38
C ALA A 345 14.94 -2.89 -14.23
N THR A 346 14.47 -1.79 -13.68
CA THR A 346 15.05 -1.15 -12.49
C THR A 346 15.06 -2.10 -11.29
N ARG A 347 13.92 -2.72 -10.96
CA ARG A 347 13.83 -3.68 -9.83
C ARG A 347 14.77 -4.87 -10.01
N LYS A 348 14.90 -5.40 -11.23
CA LYS A 348 15.87 -6.45 -11.56
C LYS A 348 17.29 -5.99 -11.28
N THR A 349 17.68 -4.82 -11.79
CA THR A 349 19.01 -4.25 -11.60
C THR A 349 19.34 -4.06 -10.13
N LEU A 350 18.40 -3.53 -9.34
CA LEU A 350 18.59 -3.34 -7.90
C LEU A 350 18.80 -4.68 -7.18
N VAL A 351 17.98 -5.69 -7.44
CA VAL A 351 18.12 -7.01 -6.83
C VAL A 351 19.47 -7.66 -7.21
N GLN A 352 19.88 -7.53 -8.47
CA GLN A 352 21.19 -8.03 -8.93
C GLN A 352 22.35 -7.31 -8.24
N SER A 353 22.27 -5.98 -8.15
CA SER A 353 23.31 -5.16 -7.50
C SER A 353 23.42 -5.49 -6.01
N MET A 354 22.29 -5.56 -5.31
CA MET A 354 22.27 -5.93 -3.89
C MET A 354 22.91 -7.30 -3.65
N TRP A 355 22.53 -8.30 -4.45
CA TRP A 355 23.12 -9.63 -4.35
C TRP A 355 24.63 -9.61 -4.64
N LEU A 356 25.07 -8.89 -5.67
CA LEU A 356 26.51 -8.73 -5.99
C LEU A 356 27.27 -8.06 -4.85
N ARG A 357 26.71 -7.02 -4.26
CA ARG A 357 27.30 -6.28 -3.13
C ARG A 357 27.43 -7.16 -1.88
N GLU A 358 26.40 -7.92 -1.54
CA GLU A 358 26.41 -8.85 -0.40
C GLU A 358 27.42 -9.98 -0.57
N ASN A 359 27.62 -10.43 -1.81
CA ASN A 359 28.63 -11.43 -2.16
C ASN A 359 30.02 -10.85 -2.48
N LYS A 360 30.27 -9.57 -2.10
CA LYS A 360 31.57 -8.88 -2.26
C LYS A 360 32.03 -8.72 -3.72
N ARG A 361 31.14 -8.81 -4.69
CA ARG A 361 31.40 -8.61 -6.14
C ARG A 361 31.12 -7.13 -6.52
N LEU A 362 31.76 -6.20 -5.82
CA LEU A 362 31.47 -4.78 -5.86
C LEU A 362 31.71 -4.13 -7.24
N ASP A 363 32.77 -4.52 -7.96
CA ASP A 363 33.05 -3.96 -9.29
C ASP A 363 32.03 -4.39 -10.34
N GLU A 364 31.43 -5.57 -10.19
CA GLU A 364 30.35 -6.02 -11.06
C GLU A 364 29.05 -5.24 -10.75
N ALA A 365 28.75 -5.03 -9.45
CA ALA A 365 27.62 -4.20 -9.03
C ALA A 365 27.75 -2.76 -9.58
N TYR A 366 28.93 -2.17 -9.45
CA TYR A 366 29.23 -0.84 -9.99
C TYR A 366 29.00 -0.78 -11.51
N THR A 367 29.53 -1.76 -12.26
CA THR A 367 29.41 -1.81 -13.72
C THR A 367 27.94 -1.93 -14.15
N LEU A 368 27.19 -2.81 -13.49
CA LEU A 368 25.77 -3.02 -13.73
C LEU A 368 24.96 -1.73 -13.50
N LEU A 369 25.18 -1.08 -12.36
CA LEU A 369 24.48 0.16 -12.01
C LEU A 369 24.87 1.31 -12.95
N LYS A 370 26.14 1.44 -13.30
CA LYS A 370 26.62 2.47 -14.25
C LYS A 370 25.91 2.34 -15.59
N GLN A 371 25.78 1.11 -16.12
CA GLN A 371 25.03 0.87 -17.35
C GLN A 371 23.56 1.27 -17.19
N ALA A 372 22.88 0.82 -16.14
CA ALA A 372 21.47 1.13 -15.91
C ALA A 372 21.23 2.64 -15.72
N MET A 373 22.12 3.36 -15.06
CA MET A 373 22.05 4.81 -14.90
C MET A 373 22.31 5.56 -16.21
N THR A 374 23.00 4.98 -17.19
CA THR A 374 23.12 5.56 -18.53
C THR A 374 21.76 5.56 -19.25
N GLU A 375 20.97 4.50 -19.07
CA GLU A 375 19.62 4.37 -19.62
C GLU A 375 18.58 5.18 -18.82
N GLN A 376 18.78 5.30 -17.51
CA GLN A 376 17.87 5.94 -16.57
C GLN A 376 18.58 6.96 -15.66
N PRO A 377 19.13 8.06 -16.20
CA PRO A 377 20.00 8.98 -15.45
C PRO A 377 19.28 9.78 -14.35
N GLN A 378 17.95 9.69 -14.30
CA GLN A 378 17.14 10.37 -13.29
C GLN A 378 16.57 9.43 -12.22
N ASN A 379 16.87 8.13 -12.30
CA ASN A 379 16.32 7.15 -11.40
C ASN A 379 17.00 7.22 -10.03
N THR A 380 16.26 7.67 -9.04
CA THR A 380 16.75 7.92 -7.68
C THR A 380 17.08 6.64 -6.92
N ASP A 381 16.41 5.52 -7.22
CA ASP A 381 16.66 4.25 -6.54
C ASP A 381 17.99 3.64 -7.01
N LEU A 382 18.30 3.76 -8.32
CA LEU A 382 19.62 3.39 -8.86
C LEU A 382 20.73 4.28 -8.30
N MET A 383 20.47 5.59 -8.11
CA MET A 383 21.43 6.51 -7.47
C MET A 383 21.72 6.09 -6.03
N SER A 384 20.69 5.76 -5.25
CA SER A 384 20.85 5.31 -3.86
C SER A 384 21.71 4.05 -3.78
N GLU A 385 21.45 3.04 -4.61
CA GLU A 385 22.24 1.80 -4.62
C GLU A 385 23.67 2.05 -5.13
N MET A 386 23.87 2.91 -6.15
CA MET A 386 25.19 3.31 -6.62
C MET A 386 26.01 3.99 -5.51
N ALA A 387 25.39 4.83 -4.70
CA ALA A 387 26.06 5.47 -3.57
C ALA A 387 26.57 4.44 -2.56
N MET A 388 25.74 3.42 -2.22
CA MET A 388 26.13 2.34 -1.32
C MET A 388 27.27 1.47 -1.89
N VAL A 389 27.25 1.19 -3.19
CA VAL A 389 28.33 0.43 -3.86
C VAL A 389 29.62 1.25 -3.88
N ASN A 390 29.55 2.55 -4.19
CA ASN A 390 30.70 3.45 -4.18
C ASN A 390 31.33 3.59 -2.79
N GLU A 391 30.51 3.64 -1.73
CA GLU A 391 30.99 3.64 -0.35
C GLU A 391 31.81 2.38 -0.04
N LYS A 392 31.28 1.20 -0.36
CA LYS A 392 31.98 -0.08 -0.16
C LYS A 392 33.24 -0.20 -1.00
N LEU A 393 33.27 0.37 -2.21
CA LEU A 393 34.44 0.49 -3.07
C LEU A 393 35.42 1.58 -2.63
N LYS A 394 35.08 2.39 -1.62
CA LYS A 394 35.82 3.57 -1.17
C LYS A 394 36.01 4.64 -2.25
N ARG A 395 35.08 4.71 -3.23
CA ARG A 395 35.02 5.73 -4.28
C ARG A 395 34.23 6.94 -3.77
N PHE A 396 34.77 7.59 -2.74
CA PHE A 396 34.04 8.59 -1.97
C PHE A 396 33.64 9.84 -2.76
N ASP A 397 34.43 10.27 -3.74
CA ASP A 397 34.10 11.43 -4.57
C ASP A 397 32.91 11.13 -5.49
N GLU A 398 32.86 9.93 -6.06
CA GLU A 398 31.73 9.47 -6.87
C GLU A 398 30.47 9.30 -6.00
N MET A 399 30.60 8.71 -4.82
CA MET A 399 29.52 8.57 -3.86
C MET A 399 28.93 9.93 -3.49
N GLU A 400 29.78 10.90 -3.12
CA GLU A 400 29.35 12.26 -2.75
C GLU A 400 28.63 12.95 -3.90
N SER A 401 29.15 12.85 -5.13
CA SER A 401 28.53 13.42 -6.33
C SER A 401 27.11 12.87 -6.54
N VAL A 402 26.95 11.55 -6.43
CA VAL A 402 25.65 10.88 -6.59
C VAL A 402 24.68 11.27 -5.47
N LEU A 403 25.13 11.30 -4.21
CA LEU A 403 24.26 11.67 -3.08
C LEU A 403 23.83 13.14 -3.14
N ARG A 404 24.73 14.05 -3.55
CA ARG A 404 24.35 15.47 -3.74
C ARG A 404 23.33 15.66 -4.85
N GLU A 405 23.42 14.90 -5.93
CA GLU A 405 22.41 14.91 -6.97
C GLU A 405 21.08 14.30 -6.49
N LEU A 406 21.14 13.23 -5.71
CA LEU A 406 19.96 12.61 -5.10
C LEU A 406 19.23 13.56 -4.15
N MET A 407 19.96 14.27 -3.28
CA MET A 407 19.40 15.30 -2.39
C MET A 407 18.72 16.45 -3.13
N LYS A 408 19.21 16.84 -4.31
CA LYS A 408 18.54 17.87 -5.15
C LYS A 408 17.22 17.35 -5.73
N ARG A 409 17.16 16.07 -6.08
CA ARG A 409 15.98 15.44 -6.71
C ARG A 409 14.91 15.02 -5.70
N LYS A 410 15.34 14.57 -4.53
CA LYS A 410 14.51 14.16 -3.40
C LYS A 410 14.92 14.89 -2.13
N PRO A 411 14.63 16.19 -2.01
CA PRO A 411 15.01 16.97 -0.83
C PRO A 411 14.29 16.53 0.45
N GLU A 412 13.24 15.73 0.34
CA GLU A 412 12.50 15.12 1.43
C GLU A 412 13.03 13.74 1.85
N ASP A 413 14.04 13.19 1.16
CA ASP A 413 14.61 11.88 1.49
C ASP A 413 15.67 12.02 2.61
N PRO A 414 15.40 11.61 3.86
CA PRO A 414 16.34 11.73 4.95
C PRO A 414 17.58 10.86 4.77
N HIS A 415 17.46 9.72 4.06
CA HIS A 415 18.53 8.74 3.96
C HIS A 415 19.70 9.23 3.10
N ALA A 416 19.44 10.04 2.06
CA ALA A 416 20.50 10.62 1.24
C ALA A 416 21.37 11.61 2.05
N PHE A 417 20.75 12.45 2.88
CA PHE A 417 21.46 13.36 3.79
C PHE A 417 22.25 12.59 4.84
N ASN A 418 21.61 11.58 5.45
CA ASN A 418 22.26 10.75 6.46
C ASN A 418 23.46 9.98 5.90
N ALA A 419 23.35 9.36 4.72
CA ALA A 419 24.41 8.60 4.10
C ALA A 419 25.66 9.45 3.84
N LEU A 420 25.49 10.68 3.31
CA LEU A 420 26.65 11.56 3.10
C LEU A 420 27.22 12.04 4.44
N GLY A 421 26.36 12.47 5.37
CA GLY A 421 26.79 12.95 6.68
C GLY A 421 27.54 11.89 7.48
N TYR A 422 27.02 10.65 7.51
CA TYR A 422 27.67 9.52 8.18
C TYR A 422 29.02 9.19 7.55
N SER A 423 29.11 9.11 6.22
CA SER A 423 30.38 8.84 5.53
C SER A 423 31.44 9.90 5.78
N LEU A 424 31.07 11.18 5.88
CA LEU A 424 31.98 12.26 6.27
C LEU A 424 32.46 12.10 7.72
N ALA A 425 31.56 11.77 8.62
CA ALA A 425 31.86 11.55 10.05
C ALA A 425 32.77 10.35 10.26
N ASP A 426 32.48 9.22 9.62
CA ASP A 426 33.27 7.99 9.75
C ASP A 426 34.71 8.20 9.27
N ARG A 427 34.90 8.93 8.17
CA ARG A 427 36.21 9.34 7.65
C ARG A 427 36.87 10.48 8.44
N ASN A 428 36.21 11.02 9.45
CA ASN A 428 36.68 12.14 10.27
C ASN A 428 37.02 13.40 9.43
N THR A 429 36.20 13.71 8.42
CA THR A 429 36.39 14.83 7.50
C THR A 429 35.13 15.72 7.48
N ARG A 430 35.31 17.03 7.37
CA ARG A 430 34.20 18.00 7.24
C ARG A 430 33.08 17.77 8.27
N LEU A 431 33.44 17.57 9.54
CA LEU A 431 32.52 17.19 10.61
C LEU A 431 31.36 18.17 10.80
N ASP A 432 31.57 19.46 10.57
CA ASP A 432 30.51 20.47 10.67
C ASP A 432 29.46 20.30 9.56
N GLU A 433 29.89 19.99 8.35
CA GLU A 433 28.99 19.66 7.25
C GLU A 433 28.27 18.34 7.52
N ALA A 434 28.97 17.32 8.02
CA ALA A 434 28.38 16.05 8.43
C ALA A 434 27.24 16.26 9.43
N ARG A 435 27.46 17.08 10.45
CA ARG A 435 26.46 17.44 11.45
C ARG A 435 25.25 18.16 10.83
N GLN A 436 25.47 19.11 9.94
CA GLN A 436 24.39 19.82 9.27
C GLN A 436 23.51 18.86 8.44
N LEU A 437 24.14 17.96 7.68
CA LEU A 437 23.44 16.97 6.85
C LEU A 437 22.59 16.01 7.70
N ILE A 438 23.18 15.44 8.77
CA ILE A 438 22.46 14.50 9.64
C ILE A 438 21.37 15.22 10.44
N THR A 439 21.60 16.47 10.86
CA THR A 439 20.54 17.29 11.50
C THR A 439 19.38 17.53 10.55
N GLN A 440 19.66 17.76 9.27
CA GLN A 440 18.60 17.89 8.25
C GLN A 440 17.86 16.55 8.07
N ALA A 441 18.56 15.43 8.02
CA ALA A 441 17.96 14.11 7.96
C ALA A 441 17.04 13.85 9.18
N LEU A 442 17.48 14.18 10.37
CA LEU A 442 16.70 14.00 11.61
C LEU A 442 15.45 14.89 11.66
N LYS A 443 15.48 16.10 11.05
CA LYS A 443 14.27 16.93 10.92
C LYS A 443 13.21 16.28 10.00
N LEU A 444 13.66 15.56 8.97
CA LEU A 444 12.76 14.84 8.03
C LEU A 444 12.23 13.54 8.63
N ALA A 445 13.04 12.86 9.46
CA ALA A 445 12.68 11.61 10.13
C ALA A 445 13.11 11.64 11.61
N PRO A 446 12.33 12.32 12.49
CA PRO A 446 12.75 12.57 13.90
C PRO A 446 12.85 11.31 14.75
N ASP A 447 12.13 10.26 14.42
CA ASP A 447 12.07 9.01 15.19
C ASP A 447 12.99 7.90 14.64
N ASP A 448 13.82 8.21 13.61
CA ASP A 448 14.72 7.22 13.02
C ASP A 448 15.96 7.03 13.90
N ALA A 449 16.06 5.83 14.50
CA ALA A 449 17.15 5.47 15.41
C ALA A 449 18.52 5.43 14.70
N TYR A 450 18.59 5.09 13.41
CA TYR A 450 19.84 5.06 12.66
C TYR A 450 20.36 6.47 12.34
N ILE A 451 19.45 7.41 12.04
CA ILE A 451 19.83 8.81 11.86
C ILE A 451 20.28 9.42 13.19
N GLN A 452 19.62 9.04 14.28
CA GLN A 452 20.02 9.46 15.64
C GLN A 452 21.38 8.90 16.04
N ASP A 453 21.66 7.63 15.72
CA ASP A 453 22.98 7.00 15.86
C ASP A 453 24.05 7.77 15.08
N SER A 454 23.79 8.09 13.82
CA SER A 454 24.71 8.86 12.99
C SER A 454 25.01 10.25 13.59
N LEU A 455 24.01 10.92 14.18
CA LEU A 455 24.23 12.20 14.87
C LEU A 455 25.10 12.03 16.11
N GLY A 456 24.87 10.96 16.89
CA GLY A 456 25.71 10.58 18.02
C GLY A 456 27.14 10.30 17.60
N TRP A 457 27.32 9.62 16.45
CA TRP A 457 28.64 9.36 15.90
C TRP A 457 29.38 10.63 15.50
N VAL A 458 28.72 11.57 14.83
CA VAL A 458 29.31 12.90 14.51
C VAL A 458 29.71 13.63 15.80
N ALA A 459 28.87 13.69 16.81
CA ALA A 459 29.17 14.32 18.08
C ALA A 459 30.41 13.68 18.73
N PHE A 460 30.53 12.36 18.71
CA PHE A 460 31.72 11.65 19.17
C PHE A 460 32.97 12.07 18.39
N ARG A 461 32.91 12.11 17.05
CA ARG A 461 34.03 12.51 16.21
C ARG A 461 34.45 13.98 16.43
N GLN A 462 33.52 14.83 16.87
CA GLN A 462 33.77 16.23 17.26
C GLN A 462 34.29 16.37 18.72
N GLY A 463 34.43 15.26 19.45
CA GLY A 463 34.88 15.27 20.86
C GLY A 463 33.78 15.63 21.86
N GLN A 464 32.53 15.68 21.45
CA GLN A 464 31.37 16.03 22.29
C GLN A 464 30.81 14.76 22.95
N TYR A 465 31.61 14.11 23.79
CA TYR A 465 31.35 12.76 24.33
C TYR A 465 30.03 12.65 25.11
N ALA A 466 29.68 13.67 25.91
CA ALA A 466 28.44 13.64 26.68
C ALA A 466 27.20 13.67 25.81
N GLU A 467 27.19 14.49 24.75
CA GLU A 467 26.13 14.54 23.78
C GLU A 467 26.05 13.23 22.97
N ALA A 468 27.20 12.72 22.51
CA ALA A 468 27.29 11.45 21.80
C ALA A 468 26.69 10.30 22.62
N LEU A 469 27.04 10.20 23.91
CA LEU A 469 26.51 9.18 24.79
C LEU A 469 24.98 9.24 24.90
N GLN A 470 24.43 10.43 25.13
CA GLN A 470 22.97 10.61 25.23
C GLN A 470 22.23 10.20 23.96
N LEU A 471 22.74 10.64 22.79
CA LEU A 471 22.12 10.32 21.49
C LEU A 471 22.17 8.82 21.20
N LEU A 472 23.33 8.18 21.38
CA LEU A 472 23.52 6.76 21.13
C LEU A 472 22.74 5.87 22.08
N GLN A 473 22.65 6.24 23.37
CA GLN A 473 21.80 5.53 24.34
C GLN A 473 20.32 5.60 23.93
N THR A 474 19.87 6.76 23.47
CA THR A 474 18.48 6.94 23.01
C THR A 474 18.22 6.11 21.77
N ALA A 475 19.14 6.14 20.79
CA ALA A 475 19.05 5.33 19.57
C ALA A 475 19.02 3.82 19.88
N PHE A 476 19.94 3.34 20.74
CA PHE A 476 20.02 1.93 21.11
C PHE A 476 18.78 1.45 21.89
N LYS A 477 18.25 2.31 22.76
CA LYS A 477 17.00 2.01 23.50
C LYS A 477 15.79 1.93 22.57
N ALA A 478 15.72 2.83 21.59
CA ALA A 478 14.63 2.83 20.61
C ALA A 478 14.71 1.63 19.67
N ARG A 479 15.92 1.26 19.27
CA ARG A 479 16.18 0.14 18.37
C ARG A 479 17.52 -0.52 18.74
N PRO A 480 17.51 -1.62 19.51
CA PRO A 480 18.71 -2.42 19.72
C PRO A 480 19.23 -2.97 18.38
N ASP A 481 20.45 -2.57 18.02
CA ASP A 481 21.13 -2.95 16.78
C ASP A 481 22.63 -3.11 17.01
N ALA A 482 23.29 -4.01 16.27
CA ALA A 482 24.71 -4.32 16.46
C ALA A 482 25.64 -3.17 16.06
N GLU A 483 25.29 -2.36 15.06
CA GLU A 483 26.07 -1.19 14.64
C GLU A 483 25.94 -0.06 15.66
N ILE A 484 24.72 0.21 16.13
CA ILE A 484 24.48 1.18 17.20
C ILE A 484 25.23 0.75 18.48
N ALA A 485 25.23 -0.56 18.81
CA ALA A 485 26.00 -1.10 19.92
C ALA A 485 27.53 -0.89 19.75
N ALA A 486 28.04 -0.98 18.51
CA ALA A 486 29.44 -0.70 18.23
C ALA A 486 29.80 0.75 18.57
N HIS A 487 29.03 1.71 18.09
CA HIS A 487 29.23 3.14 18.34
C HIS A 487 29.06 3.51 19.82
N LEU A 488 27.98 3.06 20.46
CA LEU A 488 27.71 3.32 21.86
C LEU A 488 28.82 2.75 22.76
N GLY A 489 29.23 1.51 22.50
CA GLY A 489 30.30 0.87 23.27
C GLY A 489 31.64 1.57 23.08
N GLU A 490 31.95 2.08 21.89
CA GLU A 490 33.17 2.86 21.65
C GLU A 490 33.18 4.17 22.45
N VAL A 491 32.05 4.90 22.43
CA VAL A 491 31.93 6.15 23.24
C VAL A 491 32.10 5.86 24.72
N LEU A 492 31.43 4.85 25.27
CA LEU A 492 31.54 4.42 26.65
C LEU A 492 33.00 4.05 27.01
N TRP A 493 33.66 3.31 26.11
CA TRP A 493 35.05 2.90 26.33
C TRP A 493 36.00 4.09 26.39
N VAL A 494 35.87 5.05 25.47
CA VAL A 494 36.70 6.28 25.46
C VAL A 494 36.44 7.15 26.67
N MET A 495 35.20 7.18 27.19
CA MET A 495 34.86 7.84 28.45
C MET A 495 35.32 7.11 29.71
N GLY A 496 35.98 5.94 29.57
CA GLY A 496 36.48 5.15 30.70
C GLY A 496 35.45 4.19 31.34
N GLN A 497 34.22 4.14 30.80
CA GLN A 497 33.13 3.27 31.30
C GLN A 497 33.23 1.88 30.65
N ARG A 498 34.35 1.19 30.92
CA ARG A 498 34.72 -0.06 30.23
C ARG A 498 33.80 -1.23 30.51
N GLN A 499 33.19 -1.28 31.69
CA GLN A 499 32.25 -2.36 32.02
C GLN A 499 30.95 -2.24 31.21
N GLU A 500 30.40 -1.03 31.15
CA GLU A 500 29.20 -0.72 30.35
C GLU A 500 29.48 -0.94 28.87
N ALA A 501 30.62 -0.47 28.36
CA ALA A 501 31.01 -0.71 26.95
C ALA A 501 31.04 -2.21 26.63
N GLY A 502 31.64 -3.02 27.49
CA GLY A 502 31.68 -4.47 27.32
C GLY A 502 30.30 -5.13 27.39
N ALA A 503 29.39 -4.62 28.21
CA ALA A 503 28.01 -5.12 28.25
C ALA A 503 27.26 -4.83 26.95
N VAL A 504 27.34 -3.59 26.45
CA VAL A 504 26.72 -3.17 25.19
C VAL A 504 27.26 -3.96 24.00
N TRP A 505 28.57 -4.16 23.90
CA TRP A 505 29.15 -4.95 22.82
C TRP A 505 28.73 -6.42 22.87
N ARG A 506 28.63 -7.04 24.05
CA ARG A 506 28.09 -8.40 24.17
C ARG A 506 26.63 -8.49 23.74
N GLU A 507 25.83 -7.49 24.11
CA GLU A 507 24.44 -7.41 23.63
C GLU A 507 24.38 -7.28 22.10
N GLY A 508 25.23 -6.43 21.50
CA GLY A 508 25.36 -6.31 20.04
C GLY A 508 25.72 -7.63 19.35
N LEU A 509 26.61 -8.44 19.95
CA LEU A 509 26.94 -9.77 19.43
C LEU A 509 25.77 -10.75 19.47
N LEU A 510 24.89 -10.65 20.47
CA LEU A 510 23.67 -11.45 20.54
C LEU A 510 22.67 -11.06 19.44
N LEU A 511 22.65 -9.77 19.06
CA LEU A 511 21.82 -9.28 17.98
C LEU A 511 22.35 -9.72 16.60
N LYS A 512 23.67 -9.55 16.36
CA LYS A 512 24.32 -9.94 15.11
C LYS A 512 25.83 -10.15 15.33
N ALA A 513 26.22 -11.41 15.52
CA ALA A 513 27.59 -11.79 15.86
C ALA A 513 28.63 -11.49 14.76
N ASP A 514 28.21 -11.38 13.50
CA ASP A 514 29.04 -11.15 12.32
C ASP A 514 28.93 -9.70 11.78
N ASN A 515 28.47 -8.75 12.58
CA ASN A 515 28.44 -7.35 12.18
C ASN A 515 29.88 -6.80 12.06
N ASP A 516 30.26 -6.36 10.87
CA ASP A 516 31.61 -5.91 10.56
C ASP A 516 32.04 -4.74 11.47
N THR A 517 31.19 -3.72 11.66
CA THR A 517 31.49 -2.54 12.48
C THR A 517 31.75 -2.92 13.94
N LEU A 518 30.89 -3.79 14.51
CA LEU A 518 31.04 -4.25 15.89
C LEU A 518 32.31 -5.08 16.08
N VAL A 519 32.56 -6.04 15.18
CA VAL A 519 33.73 -6.93 15.27
C VAL A 519 35.03 -6.14 15.11
N GLU A 520 35.10 -5.21 14.15
CA GLU A 520 36.27 -4.35 13.95
C GLU A 520 36.51 -3.40 15.11
N THR A 521 35.45 -2.82 15.69
CA THR A 521 35.53 -1.96 16.87
C THR A 521 36.07 -2.73 18.08
N MET A 522 35.49 -3.89 18.39
CA MET A 522 35.97 -4.73 19.50
C MET A 522 37.44 -5.15 19.32
N LYS A 523 37.84 -5.50 18.09
CA LYS A 523 39.21 -5.84 17.75
C LYS A 523 40.17 -4.66 17.98
N ARG A 524 39.80 -3.45 17.56
CA ARG A 524 40.55 -2.21 17.72
C ARG A 524 40.82 -1.90 19.19
N PHE A 525 39.86 -2.14 20.06
CA PHE A 525 39.96 -1.97 21.50
C PHE A 525 40.46 -3.21 22.25
N GLN A 526 40.85 -4.28 21.54
CA GLN A 526 41.35 -5.56 22.11
C GLN A 526 40.38 -6.16 23.13
N PHE A 527 39.08 -5.89 22.96
CA PHE A 527 38.04 -6.44 23.81
C PHE A 527 37.76 -7.91 23.45
N LYS A 528 37.76 -8.77 24.48
CA LYS A 528 37.36 -10.19 24.36
C LYS A 528 35.98 -10.33 25.00
N PRO A 529 34.94 -10.80 24.27
CA PRO A 529 33.58 -10.92 24.79
C PRO A 529 33.45 -11.86 25.99
#